data_d87c93d448ecddfb07d998eeb066e24c
#
_entry.id   d87c93d448ecddfb07d998eeb066e24c
#
_cell.length_a   1.000
_cell.length_b   1.000
_cell.length_c   1.000
_cell.angle_alpha   90.00
_cell.angle_beta   90.00
_cell.angle_gamma   90.00
#
_symmetry.space_group_name_H-M   'P 1'
#
loop_
_entity.id
_entity.type
_entity.pdbx_description
1 polymer ?
#
loop_
_entity_poly.entity_id
_entity_poly.type
_entity_poly.pdbx_seq_one_letter_code
_entity_poly.pdbx_strand_id
1 'polypeptide(L)'
;MKVLNFGSLNLDYVYAMDEFVQPGETRACLGRQVHCGGKGLNQSIAMARAGLPVWHAGILGAEGGILRETLTAAGVQTEFLRQSEAPGGHTVIQVDRHGQNSILLYPGTNAALTEDFVDAVLSAFGPGDVVLLQNEINLVSYIMRRAAERGLAIAFNASPFNGVEDYPLELVRWLFVNEIEGGALSGETEPEAILRALRARFPKTEVILTLGSDGSMWAGEGGSSFCPACRVQAVDTTGAGDTFTGYFLRGILGEDCGLDPLTLATRASAIAVTRPGAASSVPALPEVLAFRNGK
;
A
#
# COMPACT_ATOMS: atom_id res chain seq x y z
N MET A 1 -13.19 16.57 -1.63
CA MET A 1 -11.88 15.94 -1.38
C MET A 1 -11.76 14.72 -2.28
N LYS A 2 -10.66 14.60 -3.03
CA LYS A 2 -10.30 13.47 -3.88
C LYS A 2 -9.04 12.81 -3.32
N VAL A 3 -8.88 11.51 -3.54
CA VAL A 3 -7.62 10.80 -3.22
C VAL A 3 -6.97 10.34 -4.52
N LEU A 4 -5.80 10.89 -4.82
CA LEU A 4 -4.95 10.47 -5.93
C LEU A 4 -3.93 9.47 -5.42
N ASN A 5 -3.84 8.29 -6.01
CA ASN A 5 -2.77 7.34 -5.74
C ASN A 5 -1.85 7.24 -6.96
N PHE A 6 -0.61 7.73 -6.84
CA PHE A 6 0.47 7.37 -7.77
C PHE A 6 1.10 6.08 -7.25
N GLY A 7 0.87 4.98 -7.93
CA GLY A 7 1.27 3.70 -7.36
C GLY A 7 1.58 2.63 -8.39
N SER A 8 2.22 1.58 -7.91
CA SER A 8 2.62 0.42 -8.68
C SER A 8 1.43 -0.41 -9.14
N LEU A 9 1.61 -1.03 -10.30
CA LEU A 9 0.67 -1.92 -10.97
C LEU A 9 1.43 -3.15 -11.43
N ASN A 10 1.25 -4.30 -10.75
CA ASN A 10 2.00 -5.51 -11.00
C ASN A 10 1.10 -6.69 -11.39
N LEU A 11 1.62 -7.54 -12.27
CA LEU A 11 1.14 -8.92 -12.43
C LEU A 11 2.03 -9.84 -11.61
N ASP A 12 1.45 -10.55 -10.65
CA ASP A 12 2.16 -11.49 -9.79
C ASP A 12 2.02 -12.89 -10.37
N TYR A 13 3.12 -13.43 -10.95
CA TYR A 13 3.21 -14.79 -11.48
C TYR A 13 3.65 -15.74 -10.39
N VAL A 14 2.70 -16.45 -9.79
CA VAL A 14 2.94 -17.37 -8.68
C VAL A 14 3.13 -18.79 -9.21
N TYR A 15 4.28 -19.39 -8.93
CA TYR A 15 4.64 -20.75 -9.30
C TYR A 15 4.70 -21.64 -8.05
N ALA A 16 3.83 -22.64 -7.97
CA ALA A 16 3.91 -23.66 -6.94
C ALA A 16 5.05 -24.64 -7.28
N MET A 17 5.94 -24.87 -6.31
CA MET A 17 7.15 -25.70 -6.45
C MET A 17 7.21 -26.70 -5.29
N ASP A 18 7.91 -27.83 -5.47
CA ASP A 18 8.30 -28.68 -4.34
C ASP A 18 9.39 -28.01 -3.51
N GLU A 19 10.41 -27.47 -4.18
CA GLU A 19 11.57 -26.78 -3.62
C GLU A 19 11.98 -25.66 -4.58
N PHE A 20 12.64 -24.62 -4.07
CA PHE A 20 13.19 -23.54 -4.89
C PHE A 20 14.24 -24.05 -5.88
N VAL A 21 14.24 -23.48 -7.09
CA VAL A 21 15.24 -23.77 -8.11
C VAL A 21 16.63 -23.31 -7.65
N GLN A 22 17.61 -24.20 -7.71
CA GLN A 22 19.00 -23.89 -7.37
C GLN A 22 19.81 -23.50 -8.61
N PRO A 23 20.93 -22.78 -8.46
CA PRO A 23 21.80 -22.44 -9.57
C PRO A 23 22.21 -23.70 -10.39
N GLY A 24 22.00 -23.66 -11.71
CA GLY A 24 22.28 -24.76 -12.62
C GLY A 24 21.18 -25.81 -12.74
N GLU A 25 20.06 -25.68 -12.01
CA GLU A 25 18.93 -26.62 -12.12
C GLU A 25 17.88 -26.13 -13.11
N THR A 26 17.15 -27.12 -13.67
CA THR A 26 15.87 -26.90 -14.35
C THR A 26 14.82 -27.76 -13.66
N ARG A 27 13.77 -27.14 -13.12
CA ARG A 27 12.67 -27.85 -12.45
C ARG A 27 11.34 -27.50 -13.11
N ALA A 28 10.46 -28.47 -13.24
CA ALA A 28 9.06 -28.23 -13.60
C ALA A 28 8.31 -27.73 -12.37
N CYS A 29 7.51 -26.68 -12.52
CA CYS A 29 6.58 -26.23 -11.49
C CYS A 29 5.36 -27.15 -11.42
N LEU A 30 4.69 -27.20 -10.25
CA LEU A 30 3.48 -27.95 -10.00
C LEU A 30 2.23 -27.24 -10.52
N GLY A 31 2.27 -25.90 -10.58
CA GLY A 31 1.18 -25.06 -11.03
C GLY A 31 1.60 -23.61 -11.19
N ARG A 32 0.79 -22.85 -11.95
CA ARG A 32 0.98 -21.41 -12.13
C ARG A 32 -0.34 -20.67 -11.93
N GLN A 33 -0.29 -19.58 -11.18
CA GLN A 33 -1.40 -18.62 -11.05
C GLN A 33 -0.90 -17.23 -11.42
N VAL A 34 -1.82 -16.34 -11.82
CA VAL A 34 -1.53 -14.94 -12.08
C VAL A 34 -2.51 -14.10 -11.26
N HIS A 35 -1.98 -13.19 -10.46
CA HIS A 35 -2.77 -12.29 -9.64
C HIS A 35 -2.45 -10.84 -9.98
N CYS A 36 -3.45 -9.96 -9.80
CA CYS A 36 -3.23 -8.53 -9.82
C CYS A 36 -2.65 -8.10 -8.47
N GLY A 37 -1.55 -7.37 -8.50
CA GLY A 37 -0.82 -6.94 -7.32
C GLY A 37 -0.14 -5.58 -7.50
N GLY A 38 0.83 -5.33 -6.62
CA GLY A 38 1.47 -4.03 -6.44
C GLY A 38 0.79 -3.23 -5.33
N LYS A 39 1.59 -2.59 -4.46
CA LYS A 39 1.07 -1.81 -3.32
C LYS A 39 0.11 -0.72 -3.78
N GLY A 40 0.44 -0.05 -4.89
CA GLY A 40 -0.42 0.99 -5.46
C GLY A 40 -1.81 0.47 -5.83
N LEU A 41 -1.89 -0.65 -6.54
CA LEU A 41 -3.17 -1.29 -6.89
C LEU A 41 -3.94 -1.69 -5.64
N ASN A 42 -3.30 -2.39 -4.70
CA ASN A 42 -3.94 -2.90 -3.50
C ASN A 42 -4.51 -1.77 -2.63
N GLN A 43 -3.72 -0.71 -2.41
CA GLN A 43 -4.14 0.44 -1.60
C GLN A 43 -5.26 1.24 -2.28
N SER A 44 -5.24 1.39 -3.61
CA SER A 44 -6.36 2.00 -4.35
C SER A 44 -7.65 1.21 -4.18
N ILE A 45 -7.59 -0.11 -4.28
CA ILE A 45 -8.76 -0.99 -4.07
C ILE A 45 -9.24 -0.90 -2.62
N ALA A 46 -8.32 -0.89 -1.66
CA ALA A 46 -8.69 -0.79 -0.24
C ALA A 46 -9.43 0.51 0.05
N MET A 47 -8.93 1.65 -0.41
CA MET A 47 -9.59 2.94 -0.26
C MET A 47 -10.95 3.00 -0.95
N ALA A 48 -11.06 2.48 -2.18
CA ALA A 48 -12.31 2.50 -2.94
C ALA A 48 -13.38 1.60 -2.30
N ARG A 49 -13.02 0.37 -1.86
CA ARG A 49 -13.94 -0.53 -1.12
C ARG A 49 -14.34 0.02 0.25
N ALA A 50 -13.50 0.86 0.83
CA ALA A 50 -13.80 1.61 2.04
C ALA A 50 -14.71 2.83 1.79
N GLY A 51 -15.02 3.18 0.52
CA GLY A 51 -15.94 4.25 0.14
C GLY A 51 -15.30 5.62 -0.10
N LEU A 52 -13.97 5.70 -0.28
CA LEU A 52 -13.32 6.94 -0.68
C LEU A 52 -13.37 7.13 -2.21
N PRO A 53 -13.45 8.38 -2.71
CA PRO A 53 -13.30 8.68 -4.13
C PRO A 53 -11.81 8.64 -4.51
N VAL A 54 -11.40 7.59 -5.22
CA VAL A 54 -9.99 7.28 -5.52
C VAL A 54 -9.71 7.35 -7.00
N TRP A 55 -8.65 8.04 -7.37
CA TRP A 55 -8.02 8.07 -8.69
C TRP A 55 -6.68 7.35 -8.64
N HIS A 56 -6.45 6.45 -9.58
CA HIS A 56 -5.14 5.80 -9.72
C HIS A 56 -4.38 6.38 -10.93
N ALA A 57 -3.14 6.81 -10.69
CA ALA A 57 -2.23 7.26 -11.73
C ALA A 57 -1.03 6.32 -11.85
N GLY A 58 -0.73 5.88 -13.07
CA GLY A 58 0.36 4.96 -13.34
C GLY A 58 0.45 4.59 -14.81
N ILE A 59 1.41 3.75 -15.17
CA ILE A 59 1.61 3.28 -16.54
C ILE A 59 1.46 1.77 -16.57
N LEU A 60 0.47 1.30 -17.32
CA LEU A 60 0.25 -0.12 -17.61
C LEU A 60 1.22 -0.58 -18.70
N GLY A 61 1.76 -1.78 -18.56
CA GLY A 61 2.46 -2.47 -19.65
C GLY A 61 1.50 -3.09 -20.66
N ALA A 62 2.04 -3.72 -21.69
CA ALA A 62 1.27 -4.35 -22.76
C ALA A 62 0.21 -5.33 -22.25
N GLU A 63 0.51 -6.08 -21.18
CA GLU A 63 -0.39 -7.05 -20.55
C GLU A 63 -1.34 -6.46 -19.49
N GLY A 64 -1.25 -5.16 -19.21
CA GLY A 64 -1.86 -4.50 -18.05
C GLY A 64 -3.39 -4.33 -18.11
N GLY A 65 -4.08 -4.81 -19.14
CA GLY A 65 -5.55 -4.68 -19.28
C GLY A 65 -6.32 -5.17 -18.07
N ILE A 66 -5.96 -6.34 -17.54
CA ILE A 66 -6.59 -6.94 -16.37
C ILE A 66 -6.43 -6.08 -15.10
N LEU A 67 -5.31 -5.34 -14.96
CA LEU A 67 -5.08 -4.43 -13.83
C LEU A 67 -6.05 -3.25 -13.87
N ARG A 68 -6.30 -2.68 -15.07
CA ARG A 68 -7.31 -1.63 -15.28
C ARG A 68 -8.71 -2.13 -14.95
N GLU A 69 -9.06 -3.32 -15.45
CA GLU A 69 -10.36 -3.95 -15.18
C GLU A 69 -10.57 -4.19 -13.69
N THR A 70 -9.54 -4.69 -12.99
CA THR A 70 -9.58 -4.94 -11.54
C THR A 70 -9.79 -3.65 -10.74
N LEU A 71 -9.08 -2.57 -11.08
CA LEU A 71 -9.27 -1.26 -10.46
C LEU A 71 -10.68 -0.71 -10.71
N THR A 72 -11.13 -0.75 -11.96
CA THR A 72 -12.46 -0.25 -12.34
C THR A 72 -13.58 -1.02 -11.63
N ALA A 73 -13.46 -2.35 -11.56
CA ALA A 73 -14.42 -3.20 -10.86
C ALA A 73 -14.48 -2.90 -9.34
N ALA A 74 -13.40 -2.41 -8.76
CA ALA A 74 -13.35 -1.96 -7.37
C ALA A 74 -13.88 -0.53 -7.15
N GLY A 75 -14.25 0.20 -8.21
CA GLY A 75 -14.74 1.58 -8.14
C GLY A 75 -13.66 2.65 -8.21
N VAL A 76 -12.42 2.30 -8.55
CA VAL A 76 -11.31 3.24 -8.73
C VAL A 76 -11.43 3.95 -10.08
N GLN A 77 -11.25 5.27 -10.10
CA GLN A 77 -11.19 6.08 -11.32
C GLN A 77 -9.84 5.85 -12.04
N THR A 78 -9.88 5.50 -13.33
CA THR A 78 -8.72 5.01 -14.09
C THR A 78 -8.33 5.91 -15.26
N GLU A 79 -8.85 7.13 -15.34
CA GLU A 79 -8.54 8.08 -16.41
C GLU A 79 -7.07 8.51 -16.48
N PHE A 80 -6.34 8.41 -15.37
CA PHE A 80 -4.91 8.72 -15.30
C PHE A 80 -4.01 7.49 -15.49
N LEU A 81 -4.58 6.35 -15.93
CA LEU A 81 -3.78 5.21 -16.37
C LEU A 81 -3.38 5.38 -17.85
N ARG A 82 -2.08 5.42 -18.11
CA ARG A 82 -1.53 5.36 -19.47
C ARG A 82 -1.23 3.92 -19.86
N GLN A 83 -1.34 3.63 -21.16
CA GLN A 83 -0.95 2.33 -21.73
C GLN A 83 0.41 2.48 -22.40
N SER A 84 1.27 1.47 -22.25
CA SER A 84 2.57 1.34 -22.89
C SER A 84 2.71 -0.04 -23.55
N GLU A 85 3.45 -0.14 -24.63
CA GLU A 85 3.83 -1.41 -25.26
C GLU A 85 5.01 -2.10 -24.56
N ALA A 86 5.67 -1.40 -23.62
CA ALA A 86 6.75 -1.97 -22.82
C ALA A 86 6.19 -2.98 -21.79
N PRO A 87 7.02 -3.93 -21.32
CA PRO A 87 6.61 -4.84 -20.25
C PRO A 87 6.20 -4.10 -18.99
N GLY A 88 5.06 -4.50 -18.41
CA GLY A 88 4.57 -3.97 -17.14
C GLY A 88 5.38 -4.41 -15.94
N GLY A 89 5.12 -3.76 -14.80
CA GLY A 89 5.59 -4.24 -13.51
C GLY A 89 5.08 -5.64 -13.24
N HIS A 90 5.94 -6.54 -12.79
CA HIS A 90 5.54 -7.90 -12.46
C HIS A 90 6.48 -8.55 -11.44
N THR A 91 5.98 -9.58 -10.79
CA THR A 91 6.78 -10.45 -9.93
C THR A 91 6.79 -11.88 -10.45
N VAL A 92 7.89 -12.58 -10.22
CA VAL A 92 7.97 -14.05 -10.32
C VAL A 92 8.12 -14.56 -8.89
N ILE A 93 7.10 -15.26 -8.41
CA ILE A 93 7.01 -15.74 -7.03
C ILE A 93 7.05 -17.28 -7.07
N GLN A 94 8.08 -17.85 -6.50
CA GLN A 94 8.13 -19.28 -6.22
C GLN A 94 7.57 -19.52 -4.81
N VAL A 95 6.66 -20.49 -4.68
CA VAL A 95 6.11 -20.91 -3.38
C VAL A 95 6.39 -22.41 -3.23
N ASP A 96 7.15 -22.77 -2.20
CA ASP A 96 7.49 -24.17 -1.92
C ASP A 96 6.37 -24.91 -1.17
N ARG A 97 6.55 -26.23 -0.98
CA ARG A 97 5.62 -27.10 -0.24
C ARG A 97 5.43 -26.72 1.24
N HIS A 98 6.31 -25.88 1.79
CA HIS A 98 6.25 -25.39 3.17
C HIS A 98 5.59 -24.00 3.25
N GLY A 99 5.15 -23.43 2.11
CA GLY A 99 4.57 -22.10 2.02
C GLY A 99 5.60 -20.97 2.11
N GLN A 100 6.90 -21.28 2.01
CA GLN A 100 7.94 -20.27 1.89
C GLN A 100 7.91 -19.67 0.48
N ASN A 101 8.27 -18.38 0.36
CA ASN A 101 8.33 -17.74 -0.94
C ASN A 101 9.70 -17.16 -1.27
N SER A 102 9.97 -17.06 -2.57
CA SER A 102 11.10 -16.33 -3.14
C SER A 102 10.57 -15.46 -4.27
N ILE A 103 10.84 -14.16 -4.21
CA ILE A 103 10.22 -13.16 -5.06
C ILE A 103 11.29 -12.45 -5.88
N LEU A 104 11.12 -12.47 -7.21
CA LEU A 104 11.85 -11.62 -8.13
C LEU A 104 10.90 -10.52 -8.62
N LEU A 105 11.25 -9.25 -8.39
CA LEU A 105 10.49 -8.10 -8.84
C LEU A 105 11.14 -7.47 -10.08
N TYR A 106 10.36 -7.26 -11.12
CA TYR A 106 10.72 -6.42 -12.26
C TYR A 106 9.84 -5.16 -12.24
N PRO A 107 10.40 -3.96 -12.08
CA PRO A 107 9.60 -2.74 -11.95
C PRO A 107 8.87 -2.35 -13.24
N GLY A 108 9.41 -2.66 -14.41
CA GLY A 108 8.79 -2.40 -15.71
C GLY A 108 8.31 -0.96 -15.85
N THR A 109 7.07 -0.79 -16.31
CA THR A 109 6.46 0.53 -16.49
C THR A 109 6.25 1.33 -15.20
N ASN A 110 6.32 0.71 -14.02
CA ASN A 110 6.29 1.44 -12.74
C ASN A 110 7.51 2.37 -12.57
N ALA A 111 8.61 2.08 -13.25
CA ALA A 111 9.81 2.92 -13.27
C ALA A 111 9.89 3.86 -14.49
N ALA A 112 8.80 4.02 -15.24
CA ALA A 112 8.76 4.77 -16.50
C ALA A 112 7.92 6.06 -16.43
N LEU A 113 7.54 6.53 -15.25
CA LEU A 113 6.86 7.81 -15.10
C LEU A 113 7.79 8.95 -15.53
N THR A 114 7.22 9.98 -16.16
CA THR A 114 7.92 11.21 -16.54
C THR A 114 7.39 12.39 -15.74
N GLU A 115 8.21 13.42 -15.58
CA GLU A 115 7.80 14.65 -14.88
C GLU A 115 6.59 15.30 -15.56
N ASP A 116 6.55 15.34 -16.91
CA ASP A 116 5.40 15.84 -17.67
C ASP A 116 4.11 15.05 -17.36
N PHE A 117 4.22 13.73 -17.21
CA PHE A 117 3.07 12.91 -16.84
C PHE A 117 2.59 13.26 -15.43
N VAL A 118 3.51 13.35 -14.48
CA VAL A 118 3.20 13.71 -13.10
C VAL A 118 2.53 15.08 -13.03
N ASP A 119 3.09 16.09 -13.68
CA ASP A 119 2.55 17.45 -13.69
C ASP A 119 1.17 17.54 -14.35
N ALA A 120 0.97 16.82 -15.46
CA ALA A 120 -0.33 16.73 -16.12
C ALA A 120 -1.40 16.12 -15.21
N VAL A 121 -1.08 15.02 -14.50
CA VAL A 121 -2.00 14.38 -13.54
C VAL A 121 -2.29 15.32 -12.38
N LEU A 122 -1.25 15.86 -11.73
CA LEU A 122 -1.40 16.74 -10.57
C LEU A 122 -2.19 18.02 -10.90
N SER A 123 -2.25 18.43 -12.18
CA SER A 123 -3.03 19.61 -12.59
C SER A 123 -4.54 19.48 -12.33
N ALA A 124 -5.06 18.25 -12.19
CA ALA A 124 -6.47 17.96 -11.89
C ALA A 124 -6.80 17.97 -10.38
N PHE A 125 -5.79 18.19 -9.53
CA PHE A 125 -5.91 18.15 -8.07
C PHE A 125 -5.35 19.43 -7.45
N GLY A 126 -5.79 19.73 -6.22
CA GLY A 126 -5.41 20.96 -5.53
C GLY A 126 -5.66 20.92 -4.04
N PRO A 127 -5.69 22.10 -3.37
CA PRO A 127 -5.87 22.18 -1.92
C PRO A 127 -7.10 21.43 -1.44
N GLY A 128 -6.94 20.65 -0.39
CA GLY A 128 -7.99 19.79 0.18
C GLY A 128 -8.03 18.37 -0.40
N ASP A 129 -7.31 18.10 -1.50
CA ASP A 129 -7.13 16.75 -2.01
C ASP A 129 -5.90 16.07 -1.36
N VAL A 130 -5.82 14.75 -1.49
CA VAL A 130 -4.76 13.93 -0.90
C VAL A 130 -4.03 13.17 -2.01
N VAL A 131 -2.70 13.09 -1.93
CA VAL A 131 -1.91 12.14 -2.73
C VAL A 131 -1.37 11.04 -1.82
N LEU A 132 -1.57 9.79 -2.23
CA LEU A 132 -0.98 8.60 -1.62
C LEU A 132 0.16 8.09 -2.51
N LEU A 133 1.27 7.73 -1.88
CA LEU A 133 2.47 7.21 -2.54
C LEU A 133 2.97 5.97 -1.80
N GLN A 134 3.64 5.07 -2.53
CA GLN A 134 4.44 3.97 -2.02
C GLN A 134 5.82 4.04 -2.67
N ASN A 135 6.78 3.27 -2.14
CA ASN A 135 8.14 3.28 -2.68
C ASN A 135 8.34 2.20 -3.79
N GLU A 136 7.39 2.09 -4.71
CA GLU A 136 7.44 1.10 -5.81
C GLU A 136 7.40 1.73 -7.22
N ILE A 137 7.51 3.06 -7.30
CA ILE A 137 7.55 3.81 -8.57
C ILE A 137 8.76 4.74 -8.59
N ASN A 138 9.13 5.23 -9.77
CA ASN A 138 10.13 6.31 -9.85
C ASN A 138 9.51 7.68 -9.53
N LEU A 139 10.33 8.70 -9.40
CA LEU A 139 9.96 10.12 -9.18
C LEU A 139 9.19 10.40 -7.86
N VAL A 140 9.25 9.53 -6.85
CA VAL A 140 8.53 9.71 -5.57
C VAL A 140 8.85 11.08 -4.95
N SER A 141 10.13 11.46 -4.82
CA SER A 141 10.54 12.78 -4.31
C SER A 141 10.00 13.94 -5.15
N TYR A 142 9.99 13.81 -6.47
CA TYR A 142 9.44 14.81 -7.38
C TYR A 142 7.93 14.98 -7.14
N ILE A 143 7.19 13.87 -7.11
CA ILE A 143 5.75 13.89 -6.86
C ILE A 143 5.43 14.54 -5.50
N MET A 144 6.18 14.21 -4.44
CA MET A 144 6.01 14.83 -3.11
C MET A 144 6.16 16.35 -3.17
N ARG A 145 7.21 16.86 -3.81
CA ARG A 145 7.46 18.32 -3.95
C ARG A 145 6.35 19.00 -4.75
N ARG A 146 5.99 18.44 -5.91
CA ARG A 146 4.95 19.00 -6.77
C ARG A 146 3.57 18.98 -6.12
N ALA A 147 3.24 17.91 -5.37
CA ALA A 147 2.00 17.82 -4.60
C ALA A 147 1.95 18.88 -3.49
N ALA A 148 3.03 19.05 -2.74
CA ALA A 148 3.13 20.07 -1.70
C ALA A 148 2.98 21.50 -2.25
N GLU A 149 3.63 21.82 -3.39
CA GLU A 149 3.50 23.11 -4.08
C GLU A 149 2.06 23.42 -4.50
N ARG A 150 1.27 22.37 -4.77
CA ARG A 150 -0.17 22.49 -5.12
C ARG A 150 -1.10 22.45 -3.91
N GLY A 151 -0.56 22.29 -2.70
CA GLY A 151 -1.33 22.25 -1.46
C GLY A 151 -2.06 20.94 -1.20
N LEU A 152 -1.65 19.83 -1.85
CA LEU A 152 -2.17 18.51 -1.52
C LEU A 152 -1.56 18.03 -0.19
N ALA A 153 -2.37 17.32 0.60
CA ALA A 153 -1.84 16.56 1.72
C ALA A 153 -1.19 15.24 1.20
N ILE A 154 -0.03 14.88 1.76
CA ILE A 154 0.73 13.71 1.31
C ILE A 154 0.61 12.59 2.34
N ALA A 155 0.12 11.43 1.90
CA ALA A 155 0.21 10.16 2.58
C ALA A 155 1.32 9.32 1.93
N PHE A 156 2.20 8.74 2.72
CA PHE A 156 3.30 7.95 2.19
C PHE A 156 3.46 6.64 2.96
N ASN A 157 3.39 5.52 2.25
CA ASN A 157 3.77 4.22 2.75
C ASN A 157 5.23 3.96 2.34
N ALA A 158 6.14 3.92 3.33
CA ALA A 158 7.59 3.84 3.12
C ALA A 158 8.08 2.45 2.67
N SER A 159 7.19 1.60 2.20
CA SER A 159 7.48 0.22 1.78
C SER A 159 7.60 0.10 0.24
N PRO A 160 8.58 -0.69 -0.26
CA PRO A 160 9.73 -1.26 0.46
C PRO A 160 10.72 -0.18 0.89
N PHE A 161 11.42 -0.40 2.02
CA PHE A 161 12.38 0.56 2.55
C PHE A 161 13.71 0.48 1.79
N ASN A 162 13.85 1.35 0.79
CA ASN A 162 15.07 1.47 -0.01
C ASN A 162 15.21 2.93 -0.50
N GLY A 163 16.22 3.66 -0.02
CA GLY A 163 16.45 5.06 -0.37
C GLY A 163 15.38 6.04 0.16
N VAL A 164 14.55 5.62 1.11
CA VAL A 164 13.47 6.44 1.70
C VAL A 164 14.02 7.59 2.53
N GLU A 165 15.20 7.42 3.11
CA GLU A 165 15.92 8.44 3.90
C GLU A 165 16.24 9.71 3.11
N ASP A 166 16.34 9.63 1.79
CA ASP A 166 16.63 10.73 0.88
C ASP A 166 15.37 11.50 0.43
N TYR A 167 14.18 11.04 0.83
CA TYR A 167 12.93 11.68 0.45
C TYR A 167 12.58 12.87 1.35
N PRO A 168 11.83 13.88 0.84
CA PRO A 168 11.41 15.05 1.61
C PRO A 168 10.27 14.70 2.58
N LEU A 169 10.56 13.85 3.59
CA LEU A 169 9.57 13.33 4.52
C LEU A 169 8.95 14.41 5.41
N GLU A 170 9.57 15.58 5.52
CA GLU A 170 9.00 16.77 6.19
C GLU A 170 7.75 17.32 5.49
N LEU A 171 7.51 16.95 4.21
CA LEU A 171 6.30 17.29 3.45
C LEU A 171 5.16 16.29 3.69
N VAL A 172 5.46 15.12 4.25
CA VAL A 172 4.50 14.05 4.47
C VAL A 172 3.62 14.37 5.68
N ARG A 173 2.30 14.30 5.49
CA ARG A 173 1.34 14.44 6.58
C ARG A 173 1.10 13.12 7.31
N TRP A 174 0.95 12.01 6.58
CA TRP A 174 0.74 10.67 7.15
C TRP A 174 1.80 9.71 6.63
N LEU A 175 2.67 9.27 7.53
CA LEU A 175 3.74 8.32 7.25
C LEU A 175 3.35 6.94 7.79
N PHE A 176 3.22 5.97 6.88
CA PHE A 176 2.97 4.57 7.20
C PHE A 176 4.27 3.78 7.14
N VAL A 177 4.59 3.10 8.23
CA VAL A 177 5.75 2.21 8.36
C VAL A 177 5.37 0.96 9.15
N ASN A 178 6.08 -0.13 8.92
CA ASN A 178 6.11 -1.27 9.83
C ASN A 178 7.31 -1.15 10.79
N GLU A 179 7.49 -2.12 11.70
CA GLU A 179 8.58 -2.13 12.68
C GLU A 179 9.97 -2.09 12.03
N ILE A 180 10.15 -2.81 10.90
CA ILE A 180 11.44 -2.87 10.20
C ILE A 180 11.73 -1.52 9.54
N GLU A 181 10.78 -0.95 8.84
CA GLU A 181 10.88 0.32 8.13
C GLU A 181 11.03 1.49 9.12
N GLY A 182 10.21 1.49 10.17
CA GLY A 182 10.27 2.46 11.26
C GLY A 182 11.58 2.39 12.00
N GLY A 183 12.08 1.19 12.28
CA GLY A 183 13.40 0.97 12.90
C GLY A 183 14.53 1.48 12.03
N ALA A 184 14.52 1.15 10.74
CA ALA A 184 15.53 1.63 9.79
C ALA A 184 15.54 3.16 9.66
N LEU A 185 14.38 3.81 9.67
CA LEU A 185 14.26 5.26 9.53
C LEU A 185 14.60 6.02 10.83
N SER A 186 14.31 5.44 11.99
CA SER A 186 14.49 6.08 13.30
C SER A 186 15.80 5.73 13.99
N GLY A 187 16.38 4.55 13.70
CA GLY A 187 17.50 3.98 14.44
C GLY A 187 17.10 3.29 15.75
N GLU A 188 15.80 3.13 16.01
CA GLU A 188 15.23 2.55 17.23
C GLU A 188 14.61 1.17 16.95
N THR A 189 14.41 0.37 18.00
CA THR A 189 13.79 -0.97 17.88
C THR A 189 12.45 -1.09 18.58
N GLU A 190 12.27 -0.33 19.68
CA GLU A 190 11.04 -0.36 20.46
C GLU A 190 9.96 0.53 19.83
N PRO A 191 8.71 0.07 19.68
CA PRO A 191 7.67 0.79 18.97
C PRO A 191 7.45 2.23 19.44
N GLU A 192 7.39 2.46 20.74
CA GLU A 192 7.24 3.80 21.31
C GLU A 192 8.48 4.69 21.08
N ALA A 193 9.68 4.10 21.03
CA ALA A 193 10.91 4.82 20.73
C ALA A 193 10.95 5.21 19.24
N ILE A 194 10.55 4.32 18.33
CA ILE A 194 10.38 4.59 16.90
C ILE A 194 9.45 5.79 16.70
N LEU A 195 8.27 5.76 17.30
CA LEU A 195 7.29 6.85 17.17
C LEU A 195 7.84 8.18 17.71
N ARG A 196 8.48 8.17 18.90
CA ARG A 196 9.09 9.39 19.48
C ARG A 196 10.17 9.96 18.59
N ALA A 197 11.08 9.12 18.09
CA ALA A 197 12.19 9.55 17.24
C ALA A 197 11.70 10.13 15.90
N LEU A 198 10.75 9.46 15.23
CA LEU A 198 10.18 9.93 13.97
C LEU A 198 9.38 11.23 14.17
N ARG A 199 8.60 11.35 15.24
CA ARG A 199 7.88 12.59 15.57
C ARG A 199 8.81 13.74 15.93
N ALA A 200 9.93 13.47 16.59
CA ALA A 200 10.94 14.48 16.87
C ALA A 200 11.62 14.99 15.60
N ARG A 201 11.91 14.07 14.67
CA ARG A 201 12.52 14.40 13.37
C ARG A 201 11.56 15.10 12.41
N PHE A 202 10.28 14.68 12.41
CA PHE A 202 9.22 15.18 11.52
C PHE A 202 8.02 15.68 12.34
N PRO A 203 8.07 16.85 12.99
CA PRO A 203 7.07 17.27 13.97
C PRO A 203 5.66 17.51 13.39
N LYS A 204 5.54 17.74 12.09
CA LYS A 204 4.24 17.92 11.41
C LYS A 204 3.66 16.62 10.84
N THR A 205 4.44 15.53 10.82
CA THR A 205 4.06 14.24 10.27
C THR A 205 3.37 13.41 11.33
N GLU A 206 2.20 12.89 11.03
CA GLU A 206 1.56 11.85 11.82
C GLU A 206 2.14 10.50 11.42
N VAL A 207 2.61 9.70 12.38
CA VAL A 207 3.27 8.42 12.13
C VAL A 207 2.33 7.29 12.48
N ILE A 208 2.10 6.39 11.54
CA ILE A 208 1.29 5.19 11.69
C ILE A 208 2.23 3.99 11.61
N LEU A 209 2.36 3.25 12.71
CA LEU A 209 3.26 2.11 12.86
C LEU A 209 2.44 0.83 12.97
N THR A 210 2.63 -0.11 12.04
CA THR A 210 2.03 -1.44 12.10
C THR A 210 2.99 -2.43 12.76
N LEU A 211 2.46 -3.26 13.68
CA LEU A 211 3.19 -4.21 14.54
C LEU A 211 2.76 -5.67 14.25
N GLY A 212 2.33 -5.96 13.02
CA GLY A 212 1.89 -7.29 12.62
C GLY A 212 0.78 -7.85 13.53
N SER A 213 1.08 -8.96 14.19
CA SER A 213 0.14 -9.64 15.11
C SER A 213 -0.09 -8.92 16.45
N ASP A 214 0.71 -7.91 16.77
CA ASP A 214 0.60 -7.16 18.02
C ASP A 214 -0.36 -5.98 17.89
N GLY A 215 -0.58 -5.48 16.65
CA GLY A 215 -1.54 -4.42 16.38
C GLY A 215 -0.96 -3.24 15.63
N SER A 216 -1.31 -2.03 16.03
CA SER A 216 -0.84 -0.81 15.39
C SER A 216 -0.83 0.37 16.34
N MET A 217 0.02 1.35 16.05
CA MET A 217 0.13 2.60 16.79
C MET A 217 0.01 3.80 15.85
N TRP A 218 -0.51 4.90 16.38
CA TRP A 218 -0.60 6.17 15.68
C TRP A 218 -0.12 7.29 16.59
N ALA A 219 0.79 8.11 16.14
CA ALA A 219 1.27 9.28 16.86
C ALA A 219 1.11 10.55 16.02
N GLY A 220 0.46 11.56 16.60
CA GLY A 220 0.20 12.86 15.99
C GLY A 220 0.31 14.00 17.01
N GLU A 221 -0.25 15.18 16.69
CA GLU A 221 -0.24 16.33 17.59
C GLU A 221 -1.00 16.06 18.91
N GLY A 222 -2.03 15.21 18.87
CA GLY A 222 -2.84 14.85 20.04
C GLY A 222 -2.21 13.79 20.96
N GLY A 223 -1.00 13.34 20.69
CA GLY A 223 -0.34 12.25 21.41
C GLY A 223 -0.26 10.96 20.62
N SER A 224 -0.21 9.82 21.31
CA SER A 224 -0.18 8.50 20.67
C SER A 224 -1.34 7.62 21.13
N SER A 225 -1.79 6.75 20.24
CA SER A 225 -2.80 5.72 20.50
C SER A 225 -2.31 4.37 20.02
N PHE A 226 -2.82 3.30 20.63
CA PHE A 226 -2.53 1.91 20.31
C PHE A 226 -3.83 1.14 20.09
N CYS A 227 -3.88 0.30 19.07
CA CYS A 227 -4.95 -0.63 18.80
C CYS A 227 -4.38 -2.05 18.72
N PRO A 228 -4.75 -2.97 19.60
CA PRO A 228 -4.30 -4.36 19.55
C PRO A 228 -4.87 -5.05 18.30
N ALA A 229 -4.12 -6.01 17.75
CA ALA A 229 -4.60 -6.80 16.63
C ALA A 229 -5.87 -7.58 16.97
N CYS A 230 -6.73 -7.77 15.98
CA CYS A 230 -7.86 -8.67 16.10
C CYS A 230 -7.38 -10.12 15.97
N ARG A 231 -7.81 -10.99 16.88
CA ARG A 231 -7.47 -12.42 16.86
C ARG A 231 -8.27 -13.14 15.77
N VAL A 232 -7.58 -13.57 14.73
CA VAL A 232 -8.15 -14.33 13.60
C VAL A 232 -7.20 -15.45 13.19
N GLN A 233 -7.71 -16.44 12.48
CA GLN A 233 -6.87 -17.45 11.85
C GLN A 233 -6.40 -16.92 10.48
N ALA A 234 -5.13 -16.53 10.38
CA ALA A 234 -4.55 -16.06 9.14
C ALA A 234 -4.42 -17.21 8.13
N VAL A 235 -4.81 -16.92 6.90
CA VAL A 235 -4.66 -17.79 5.72
C VAL A 235 -3.55 -17.24 4.82
N ASP A 236 -3.56 -15.91 4.60
CA ASP A 236 -2.59 -15.22 3.74
C ASP A 236 -2.44 -13.78 4.25
N THR A 237 -1.21 -13.36 4.54
CA THR A 237 -0.92 -12.01 5.05
C THR A 237 -0.58 -11.00 3.95
N THR A 238 -0.60 -11.43 2.68
CA THR A 238 -0.31 -10.56 1.52
C THR A 238 -1.33 -9.43 1.43
N GLY A 239 -0.86 -8.20 1.30
CA GLY A 239 -1.73 -7.01 1.19
C GLY A 239 -2.41 -6.57 2.49
N ALA A 240 -2.08 -7.18 3.65
CA ALA A 240 -2.63 -6.77 4.94
C ALA A 240 -2.30 -5.31 5.27
N GLY A 241 -1.05 -4.89 5.07
CA GLY A 241 -0.60 -3.50 5.24
C GLY A 241 -1.23 -2.54 4.24
N ASP A 242 -1.48 -2.99 2.99
CA ASP A 242 -2.16 -2.18 1.97
C ASP A 242 -3.63 -1.95 2.34
N THR A 243 -4.31 -3.01 2.82
CA THR A 243 -5.67 -2.93 3.35
C THR A 243 -5.73 -2.00 4.56
N PHE A 244 -4.79 -2.14 5.49
CA PHE A 244 -4.67 -1.26 6.65
C PHE A 244 -4.54 0.20 6.24
N THR A 245 -3.60 0.53 5.34
CA THR A 245 -3.37 1.90 4.85
C THR A 245 -4.63 2.49 4.24
N GLY A 246 -5.32 1.75 3.36
CA GLY A 246 -6.55 2.24 2.72
C GLY A 246 -7.67 2.52 3.71
N TYR A 247 -7.87 1.64 4.69
CA TYR A 247 -8.92 1.81 5.71
C TYR A 247 -8.56 2.84 6.77
N PHE A 248 -7.28 3.02 7.10
CA PHE A 248 -6.85 4.13 7.97
C PHE A 248 -7.14 5.48 7.31
N LEU A 249 -6.77 5.63 6.03
CA LEU A 249 -7.09 6.84 5.26
C LEU A 249 -8.61 7.06 5.19
N ARG A 250 -9.42 6.01 5.04
CA ARG A 250 -10.88 6.13 5.12
C ARG A 250 -11.34 6.68 6.47
N GLY A 251 -10.72 6.24 7.57
CA GLY A 251 -11.06 6.69 8.93
C GLY A 251 -10.77 8.17 9.16
N ILE A 252 -9.70 8.72 8.56
CA ILE A 252 -9.33 10.13 8.74
C ILE A 252 -9.91 11.08 7.68
N LEU A 253 -10.27 10.58 6.51
CA LEU A 253 -10.70 11.40 5.36
C LEU A 253 -12.18 11.28 5.07
N GLY A 254 -12.82 10.19 5.45
CA GLY A 254 -14.22 9.93 5.15
C GLY A 254 -15.17 10.45 6.22
N GLU A 255 -16.46 10.22 6.01
CA GLU A 255 -17.48 10.51 7.01
C GLU A 255 -17.31 9.63 8.24
N ASP A 256 -17.71 10.13 9.41
CA ASP A 256 -17.67 9.36 10.66
C ASP A 256 -18.50 8.06 10.51
N CYS A 257 -17.87 6.95 10.79
CA CYS A 257 -18.49 5.62 10.76
C CYS A 257 -18.63 4.98 12.15
N GLY A 258 -18.36 5.74 13.22
CA GLY A 258 -18.45 5.28 14.61
C GLY A 258 -17.26 4.42 15.06
N LEU A 259 -16.18 4.36 14.28
CA LEU A 259 -14.92 3.70 14.62
C LEU A 259 -13.76 4.70 14.44
N ASP A 260 -12.81 4.66 15.37
CA ASP A 260 -11.57 5.40 15.20
C ASP A 260 -10.73 4.79 14.05
N PRO A 261 -9.82 5.58 13.41
CA PRO A 261 -9.07 5.15 12.24
C PRO A 261 -8.22 3.88 12.44
N LEU A 262 -7.58 3.72 13.61
CA LEU A 262 -6.79 2.53 13.92
C LEU A 262 -7.67 1.28 14.03
N THR A 263 -8.78 1.37 14.74
CA THR A 263 -9.74 0.26 14.90
C THR A 263 -10.32 -0.14 13.55
N LEU A 264 -10.70 0.83 12.72
CA LEU A 264 -11.23 0.57 11.38
C LEU A 264 -10.21 -0.17 10.50
N ALA A 265 -8.98 0.30 10.47
CA ALA A 265 -7.88 -0.28 9.69
C ALA A 265 -7.50 -1.69 10.21
N THR A 266 -7.39 -1.86 11.53
CA THR A 266 -7.05 -3.14 12.15
C THR A 266 -8.11 -4.20 11.87
N ARG A 267 -9.41 -3.88 11.93
CA ARG A 267 -10.49 -4.80 11.57
C ARG A 267 -10.44 -5.19 10.10
N ALA A 268 -10.23 -4.22 9.20
CA ALA A 268 -10.15 -4.47 7.77
C ALA A 268 -8.98 -5.40 7.44
N SER A 269 -7.81 -5.13 8.00
CA SER A 269 -6.61 -5.97 7.85
C SER A 269 -6.83 -7.38 8.40
N ALA A 270 -7.48 -7.51 9.57
CA ALA A 270 -7.81 -8.80 10.17
C ALA A 270 -8.75 -9.63 9.28
N ILE A 271 -9.75 -9.02 8.63
CA ILE A 271 -10.60 -9.72 7.65
C ILE A 271 -9.78 -10.14 6.44
N ALA A 272 -8.94 -9.24 5.91
CA ALA A 272 -8.14 -9.52 4.73
C ALA A 272 -7.25 -10.75 4.92
N VAL A 273 -6.53 -10.86 6.03
CA VAL A 273 -5.62 -11.99 6.28
C VAL A 273 -6.32 -13.34 6.41
N THR A 274 -7.65 -13.40 6.57
CA THR A 274 -8.41 -14.65 6.57
C THR A 274 -8.73 -15.19 5.18
N ARG A 275 -8.34 -14.48 4.13
CA ARG A 275 -8.66 -14.78 2.72
C ARG A 275 -7.37 -14.84 1.90
N PRO A 276 -7.33 -15.68 0.84
CA PRO A 276 -6.16 -15.74 -0.03
C PRO A 276 -6.07 -14.51 -0.96
N GLY A 277 -4.83 -14.10 -1.26
CA GLY A 277 -4.49 -13.02 -2.17
C GLY A 277 -4.56 -11.62 -1.55
N ALA A 278 -3.98 -10.63 -2.25
CA ALA A 278 -3.92 -9.24 -1.80
C ALA A 278 -5.18 -8.45 -2.17
N ALA A 279 -5.31 -8.07 -3.45
CA ALA A 279 -6.44 -7.26 -3.94
C ALA A 279 -7.80 -7.96 -3.75
N SER A 280 -7.85 -9.29 -3.90
CA SER A 280 -9.08 -10.10 -3.74
C SER A 280 -9.56 -10.16 -2.29
N SER A 281 -8.63 -10.16 -1.33
CA SER A 281 -8.92 -10.33 0.09
C SER A 281 -9.51 -9.08 0.76
N VAL A 282 -9.30 -7.89 0.18
CA VAL A 282 -9.77 -6.61 0.75
C VAL A 282 -11.28 -6.67 1.00
N PRO A 283 -11.76 -6.45 2.24
CA PRO A 283 -13.20 -6.45 2.56
C PRO A 283 -13.91 -5.21 2.00
N ALA A 284 -15.24 -5.23 1.97
CA ALA A 284 -16.05 -4.03 1.80
C ALA A 284 -16.33 -3.36 3.16
N LEU A 285 -16.58 -2.05 3.17
CA LEU A 285 -16.83 -1.29 4.40
C LEU A 285 -17.92 -1.88 5.29
N PRO A 286 -19.09 -2.32 4.79
CA PRO A 286 -20.12 -2.95 5.64
C PRO A 286 -19.63 -4.20 6.39
N GLU A 287 -18.74 -5.00 5.80
CA GLU A 287 -18.15 -6.17 6.46
C GLU A 287 -17.28 -5.76 7.64
N VAL A 288 -16.47 -4.69 7.45
CA VAL A 288 -15.58 -4.17 8.50
C VAL A 288 -16.39 -3.58 9.67
N LEU A 289 -17.47 -2.86 9.37
CA LEU A 289 -18.36 -2.30 10.40
C LEU A 289 -19.12 -3.39 11.16
N ALA A 290 -19.48 -4.49 10.50
CA ALA A 290 -20.15 -5.64 11.12
C ALA A 290 -19.19 -6.57 11.88
N PHE A 291 -17.89 -6.47 11.66
CA PHE A 291 -16.88 -7.35 12.28
C PHE A 291 -16.91 -7.23 13.81
N ARG A 292 -16.89 -8.39 14.50
CA ARG A 292 -16.80 -8.49 15.95
C ARG A 292 -15.58 -9.31 16.30
N ASN A 293 -14.72 -8.75 17.15
CA ASN A 293 -13.53 -9.44 17.64
C ASN A 293 -13.96 -10.64 18.50
N GLY A 294 -13.54 -11.86 18.17
CA GLY A 294 -13.68 -13.02 19.05
C GLY A 294 -14.97 -13.82 18.93
N LYS A 295 -15.58 -13.95 17.74
CA LYS A 295 -16.57 -15.03 17.48
C LYS A 295 -16.05 -15.98 16.43
#